data_f118fff119fa73ee55f45c17c09ae66e
#
_entry.id   f118fff119fa73ee55f45c17c09ae66e
#
_cell.length_a   1.000
_cell.length_b   1.000
_cell.length_c   1.000
_cell.angle_alpha   90.00
_cell.angle_beta   90.00
_cell.angle_gamma   90.00
#
_symmetry.space_group_name_H-M   'P 1'
#
loop_
_entity.id
_entity.type
_entity.pdbx_description
1 polymer ?
#
loop_
_entity_poly.entity_id
_entity_poly.type
_entity_poly.pdbx_seq_one_letter_code
_entity_poly.pdbx_strand_id
1 'polypeptide(L)'
;MIYTDFENFKYFNYKYGYTVGDQLLKDFCSSIIGKIVDKHNLYFTRVISDQFLMFCPARYEKDEYEKLIEEIEQKNIDFMLRQKERFPQSNVTLRTGVYYVTPECMSASYAIDVANYARQKVDNDSKCSVRFYDDEMQKRRTLENQIVNEMKEAIEQHQFKVYFQPKYSIKNREITGAEALIRWERENGEVLSPDSFIP
;
A
#
# COMPACT_ATOMS: atom_id res chain seq x y z
N MET A 1 -14.25 -1.07 5.78
CA MET A 1 -13.60 -1.97 4.81
C MET A 1 -12.15 -2.15 5.23
N ILE A 2 -11.68 -3.38 5.32
CA ILE A 2 -10.32 -3.73 5.73
C ILE A 2 -9.72 -4.60 4.64
N TYR A 3 -8.54 -4.22 4.14
CA TYR A 3 -7.82 -4.95 3.09
C TYR A 3 -6.46 -5.41 3.63
N THR A 4 -6.21 -6.71 3.63
CA THR A 4 -4.96 -7.29 4.13
C THR A 4 -4.25 -8.09 3.03
N ASP A 5 -2.94 -7.98 2.96
CA ASP A 5 -2.08 -8.62 1.96
C ASP A 5 -0.76 -9.07 2.58
N PHE A 6 -0.20 -10.14 2.05
CA PHE A 6 1.13 -10.63 2.43
C PHE A 6 2.20 -10.06 1.50
N GLU A 7 2.96 -9.12 1.98
CA GLU A 7 4.11 -8.62 1.22
C GLU A 7 5.20 -9.69 1.11
N ASN A 8 5.87 -9.71 -0.05
CA ASN A 8 6.91 -10.69 -0.38
C ASN A 8 6.42 -12.16 -0.41
N PHE A 9 5.11 -12.42 -0.51
CA PHE A 9 4.57 -13.78 -0.55
C PHE A 9 5.07 -14.58 -1.76
N LYS A 10 5.24 -13.93 -2.92
CA LYS A 10 5.82 -14.59 -4.10
C LYS A 10 7.23 -15.10 -3.84
N TYR A 11 8.07 -14.30 -3.15
CA TYR A 11 9.41 -14.71 -2.79
C TYR A 11 9.40 -15.81 -1.72
N PHE A 12 8.45 -15.76 -0.79
CA PHE A 12 8.24 -16.83 0.19
C PHE A 12 7.93 -18.16 -0.51
N ASN A 13 6.99 -18.17 -1.47
CA ASN A 13 6.67 -19.36 -2.27
C ASN A 13 7.87 -19.88 -3.07
N TYR A 14 8.66 -18.98 -3.64
CA TYR A 14 9.88 -19.36 -4.34
C TYR A 14 10.87 -20.06 -3.41
N LYS A 15 11.03 -19.57 -2.18
CA LYS A 15 12.03 -20.06 -1.22
C LYS A 15 11.59 -21.35 -0.50
N TYR A 16 10.32 -21.43 -0.10
CA TYR A 16 9.80 -22.50 0.75
C TYR A 16 8.84 -23.46 0.03
N GLY A 17 8.46 -23.15 -1.18
CA GLY A 17 7.52 -23.93 -2.00
C GLY A 17 6.06 -23.51 -1.83
N TYR A 18 5.26 -23.72 -2.88
CA TYR A 18 3.84 -23.33 -2.92
C TYR A 18 3.00 -24.04 -1.86
N THR A 19 3.27 -25.31 -1.57
CA THR A 19 2.56 -26.06 -0.52
C THR A 19 2.70 -25.41 0.86
N VAL A 20 3.91 -24.91 1.16
CA VAL A 20 4.18 -24.21 2.43
C VAL A 20 3.50 -22.85 2.44
N GLY A 21 3.48 -22.14 1.31
CA GLY A 21 2.74 -20.89 1.17
C GLY A 21 1.23 -21.08 1.33
N ASP A 22 0.65 -22.11 0.73
CA ASP A 22 -0.76 -22.43 0.92
C ASP A 22 -1.08 -22.76 2.39
N GLN A 23 -0.17 -23.43 3.09
CA GLN A 23 -0.34 -23.69 4.52
C GLN A 23 -0.26 -22.41 5.34
N LEU A 24 0.66 -21.48 5.00
CA LEU A 24 0.74 -20.15 5.63
C LEU A 24 -0.59 -19.40 5.53
N LEU A 25 -1.21 -19.38 4.35
CA LEU A 25 -2.48 -18.71 4.14
C LEU A 25 -3.63 -19.39 4.89
N LYS A 26 -3.67 -20.73 4.96
CA LYS A 26 -4.64 -21.49 5.76
C LYS A 26 -4.49 -21.20 7.26
N ASP A 27 -3.24 -21.17 7.75
CA ASP A 27 -2.94 -20.85 9.14
C ASP A 27 -3.38 -19.43 9.50
N PHE A 28 -3.20 -18.48 8.58
CA PHE A 28 -3.68 -17.10 8.72
C PHE A 28 -5.21 -17.06 8.80
N CYS A 29 -5.92 -17.65 7.84
CA CYS A 29 -7.39 -17.73 7.86
C CYS A 29 -7.89 -18.31 9.19
N SER A 30 -7.32 -19.42 9.65
CA SER A 30 -7.70 -20.06 10.90
C SER A 30 -7.43 -19.18 12.12
N SER A 31 -6.37 -18.36 12.09
CA SER A 31 -6.04 -17.46 13.19
C SER A 31 -6.98 -16.26 13.29
N ILE A 32 -7.57 -15.83 12.17
CA ILE A 32 -8.45 -14.66 12.09
C ILE A 32 -9.92 -15.06 12.21
N ILE A 33 -10.38 -16.10 11.49
CA ILE A 33 -11.81 -16.42 11.37
C ILE A 33 -12.44 -16.65 12.75
N GLY A 34 -12.02 -17.68 13.48
CA GLY A 34 -12.66 -18.00 14.75
C GLY A 34 -12.48 -16.97 15.88
N LYS A 35 -11.46 -16.12 15.78
CA LYS A 35 -11.08 -15.19 16.87
C LYS A 35 -11.58 -13.77 16.66
N ILE A 36 -11.69 -13.34 15.41
CA ILE A 36 -12.09 -11.97 15.03
C ILE A 36 -13.40 -11.99 14.29
N VAL A 37 -13.47 -12.73 13.16
CA VAL A 37 -14.61 -12.72 12.26
C VAL A 37 -15.88 -13.19 12.96
N ASP A 38 -15.84 -14.34 13.61
CA ASP A 38 -17.01 -14.89 14.32
C ASP A 38 -17.36 -14.07 15.56
N LYS A 39 -16.34 -13.66 16.35
CA LYS A 39 -16.53 -12.85 17.55
C LYS A 39 -17.23 -11.53 17.25
N HIS A 40 -16.83 -10.86 16.18
CA HIS A 40 -17.34 -9.54 15.80
C HIS A 40 -18.37 -9.60 14.66
N ASN A 41 -18.76 -10.82 14.22
CA ASN A 41 -19.71 -11.05 13.14
C ASN A 41 -19.37 -10.21 11.89
N LEU A 42 -18.11 -10.35 11.43
CA LEU A 42 -17.61 -9.70 10.23
C LEU A 42 -17.86 -10.57 8.99
N TYR A 43 -17.79 -9.96 7.82
CA TYR A 43 -17.65 -10.70 6.58
C TYR A 43 -16.16 -10.78 6.22
N PHE A 44 -15.71 -11.98 5.87
CA PHE A 44 -14.32 -12.25 5.51
C PHE A 44 -14.25 -13.04 4.21
N THR A 45 -13.38 -12.65 3.31
CA THR A 45 -13.13 -13.36 2.06
C THR A 45 -11.69 -13.26 1.60
N ARG A 46 -11.20 -14.30 0.94
CA ARG A 46 -9.97 -14.26 0.16
C ARG A 46 -10.33 -13.81 -1.26
N VAL A 47 -9.71 -12.73 -1.75
CA VAL A 47 -10.01 -12.16 -3.06
C VAL A 47 -9.23 -12.90 -4.14
N ILE A 48 -7.90 -12.86 -4.02
CA ILE A 48 -6.99 -13.51 -4.95
C ILE A 48 -5.64 -13.72 -4.25
N SER A 49 -4.97 -14.84 -4.55
CA SER A 49 -3.63 -15.14 -4.03
C SER A 49 -3.54 -14.99 -2.51
N ASP A 50 -2.87 -13.99 -2.02
CA ASP A 50 -2.56 -13.67 -0.63
C ASP A 50 -3.34 -12.46 -0.10
N GLN A 51 -4.39 -12.04 -0.84
CA GLN A 51 -5.18 -10.84 -0.56
C GLN A 51 -6.51 -11.20 0.10
N PHE A 52 -6.82 -10.53 1.19
CA PHE A 52 -7.99 -10.76 2.03
C PHE A 52 -8.77 -9.47 2.28
N LEU A 53 -10.09 -9.61 2.30
CA LEU A 53 -11.00 -8.54 2.68
C LEU A 53 -11.77 -8.91 3.93
N MET A 54 -11.96 -7.93 4.79
CA MET A 54 -12.93 -7.96 5.88
C MET A 54 -13.86 -6.75 5.76
N PHE A 55 -15.13 -7.02 5.94
CA PHE A 55 -16.15 -5.98 6.02
C PHE A 55 -16.83 -6.04 7.38
N CYS A 56 -16.78 -4.91 8.09
CA CYS A 56 -17.49 -4.71 9.34
C CYS A 56 -18.78 -3.96 9.05
N PRO A 57 -19.98 -4.54 9.34
CA PRO A 57 -21.25 -3.83 9.19
C PRO A 57 -21.30 -2.57 10.05
N ALA A 58 -22.01 -1.53 9.58
CA ALA A 58 -22.16 -0.23 10.25
C ALA A 58 -23.08 -0.34 11.49
N ARG A 59 -22.58 -0.95 12.57
CA ARG A 59 -23.30 -1.12 13.84
C ARG A 59 -22.47 -0.75 15.06
N TYR A 60 -21.24 -0.34 14.84
CA TYR A 60 -20.32 0.08 15.89
C TYR A 60 -20.15 1.59 15.88
N GLU A 61 -19.95 2.17 17.04
CA GLU A 61 -19.45 3.53 17.17
C GLU A 61 -17.98 3.61 16.77
N LYS A 62 -17.47 4.80 16.49
CA LYS A 62 -16.09 4.98 16.00
C LYS A 62 -15.05 4.33 16.90
N ASP A 63 -15.16 4.53 18.21
CA ASP A 63 -14.22 3.96 19.20
C ASP A 63 -14.24 2.43 19.24
N GLU A 64 -15.38 1.81 18.91
CA GLU A 64 -15.49 0.35 18.84
C GLU A 64 -14.79 -0.19 17.59
N TYR A 65 -14.86 0.55 16.47
CA TYR A 65 -14.06 0.22 15.28
C TYR A 65 -12.57 0.34 15.54
N GLU A 66 -12.12 1.37 16.24
CA GLU A 66 -10.71 1.56 16.56
C GLU A 66 -10.18 0.38 17.39
N LYS A 67 -10.91 -0.03 18.44
CA LYS A 67 -10.57 -1.22 19.25
C LYS A 67 -10.57 -2.51 18.43
N LEU A 68 -11.52 -2.67 17.49
CA LEU A 68 -11.54 -3.83 16.60
C LEU A 68 -10.29 -3.87 15.71
N ILE A 69 -9.87 -2.72 15.17
CA ILE A 69 -8.68 -2.65 14.33
C ILE A 69 -7.41 -2.92 15.15
N GLU A 70 -7.31 -2.40 16.37
CA GLU A 70 -6.22 -2.72 17.29
C GLU A 70 -6.15 -4.23 17.59
N GLU A 71 -7.31 -4.89 17.79
CA GLU A 71 -7.36 -6.34 17.99
C GLU A 71 -6.90 -7.11 16.74
N ILE A 72 -7.30 -6.68 15.55
CA ILE A 72 -6.84 -7.24 14.28
C ILE A 72 -5.33 -7.07 14.12
N GLU A 73 -4.81 -5.87 14.39
CA GLU A 73 -3.38 -5.59 14.30
C GLU A 73 -2.58 -6.46 15.25
N GLN A 74 -3.00 -6.58 16.50
CA GLN A 74 -2.33 -7.45 17.48
C GLN A 74 -2.32 -8.91 17.01
N LYS A 75 -3.42 -9.40 16.42
CA LYS A 75 -3.48 -10.76 15.86
C LYS A 75 -2.56 -10.95 14.66
N ASN A 76 -2.46 -9.95 13.81
CA ASN A 76 -1.52 -9.96 12.69
C ASN A 76 -0.06 -10.02 13.20
N ILE A 77 0.28 -9.21 14.20
CA ILE A 77 1.61 -9.21 14.82
C ILE A 77 1.91 -10.59 15.44
N ASP A 78 1.01 -11.11 16.27
CA ASP A 78 1.16 -12.43 16.92
C ASP A 78 1.32 -13.55 15.87
N PHE A 79 0.57 -13.47 14.77
CA PHE A 79 0.69 -14.43 13.67
C PHE A 79 2.07 -14.33 13.02
N MET A 80 2.52 -13.13 12.67
CA MET A 80 3.81 -12.94 12.02
C MET A 80 4.99 -13.32 12.91
N LEU A 81 4.92 -13.08 14.21
CA LEU A 81 5.96 -13.52 15.14
C LEU A 81 6.10 -15.05 15.13
N ARG A 82 4.98 -15.79 15.20
CA ARG A 82 5.00 -17.27 15.09
C ARG A 82 5.56 -17.74 13.74
N GLN A 83 5.23 -17.05 12.63
CA GLN A 83 5.79 -17.42 11.32
C GLN A 83 7.28 -17.10 11.24
N LYS A 84 7.76 -16.05 11.90
CA LYS A 84 9.19 -15.73 11.95
C LYS A 84 10.01 -16.78 12.70
N GLU A 85 9.45 -17.39 13.73
CA GLU A 85 10.06 -18.53 14.43
C GLU A 85 10.18 -19.77 13.52
N ARG A 86 9.12 -20.07 12.75
CA ARG A 86 9.10 -21.20 11.79
C ARG A 86 9.99 -20.96 10.57
N PHE A 87 10.07 -19.71 10.12
CA PHE A 87 10.79 -19.29 8.91
C PHE A 87 11.70 -18.09 9.20
N PRO A 88 12.81 -18.26 9.96
CA PRO A 88 13.65 -17.15 10.44
C PRO A 88 14.23 -16.26 9.31
N GLN A 89 14.42 -16.85 8.12
CA GLN A 89 14.95 -16.13 6.96
C GLN A 89 13.85 -15.59 6.03
N SER A 90 12.58 -15.63 6.46
CA SER A 90 11.47 -15.07 5.71
C SER A 90 11.40 -13.55 5.90
N ASN A 91 11.15 -12.84 4.81
CA ASN A 91 10.87 -11.41 4.79
C ASN A 91 9.39 -11.15 4.47
N VAL A 92 8.53 -12.18 4.62
CA VAL A 92 7.09 -11.99 4.45
C VAL A 92 6.55 -11.16 5.60
N THR A 93 5.71 -10.17 5.28
CA THR A 93 5.03 -9.30 6.25
C THR A 93 3.56 -9.15 5.88
N LEU A 94 2.73 -8.75 6.85
CA LEU A 94 1.33 -8.40 6.62
C LEU A 94 1.19 -6.89 6.55
N ARG A 95 0.42 -6.42 5.58
CA ARG A 95 0.02 -5.03 5.44
C ARG A 95 -1.49 -4.94 5.39
N THR A 96 -2.04 -4.01 6.15
CA THR A 96 -3.50 -3.83 6.25
C THR A 96 -3.85 -2.37 6.03
N GLY A 97 -4.76 -2.13 5.09
CA GLY A 97 -5.38 -0.83 4.87
C GLY A 97 -6.81 -0.83 5.38
N VAL A 98 -7.20 0.26 6.00
CA VAL A 98 -8.54 0.44 6.58
C VAL A 98 -9.20 1.68 5.98
N TYR A 99 -10.44 1.52 5.54
CA TYR A 99 -11.30 2.61 5.10
C TYR A 99 -12.61 2.60 5.89
N TYR A 100 -12.89 3.69 6.59
CA TYR A 100 -14.20 3.95 7.16
C TYR A 100 -15.15 4.36 6.05
N VAL A 101 -16.06 3.45 5.70
CA VAL A 101 -17.02 3.69 4.62
C VAL A 101 -18.01 4.77 5.05
N THR A 102 -18.00 5.89 4.34
CA THR A 102 -18.90 7.02 4.57
C THR A 102 -20.18 6.89 3.73
N PRO A 103 -21.27 7.63 4.06
CA PRO A 103 -22.49 7.62 3.25
C PRO A 103 -22.28 8.04 1.79
N GLU A 104 -21.23 8.83 1.52
CA GLU A 104 -20.87 9.32 0.19
C GLU A 104 -20.08 8.29 -0.63
N CYS A 105 -19.79 7.13 -0.06
CA CYS A 105 -19.05 6.07 -0.74
C CYS A 105 -19.85 5.57 -1.96
N MET A 106 -19.29 5.76 -3.14
CA MET A 106 -19.98 5.52 -4.42
C MET A 106 -20.27 4.03 -4.68
N SER A 107 -19.43 3.10 -4.19
CA SER A 107 -19.60 1.67 -4.43
C SER A 107 -18.70 0.82 -3.52
N ALA A 108 -19.01 -0.48 -3.43
CA ALA A 108 -18.16 -1.44 -2.74
C ALA A 108 -16.76 -1.54 -3.39
N SER A 109 -16.68 -1.48 -4.72
CA SER A 109 -15.41 -1.48 -5.44
C SER A 109 -14.55 -0.28 -5.05
N TYR A 110 -15.15 0.91 -4.97
CA TYR A 110 -14.45 2.11 -4.50
C TYR A 110 -13.92 1.93 -3.06
N ALA A 111 -14.74 1.38 -2.15
CA ALA A 111 -14.31 1.12 -0.77
C ALA A 111 -13.12 0.15 -0.70
N ILE A 112 -13.11 -0.89 -1.55
CA ILE A 112 -12.02 -1.85 -1.67
C ILE A 112 -10.75 -1.16 -2.19
N ASP A 113 -10.86 -0.37 -3.24
CA ASP A 113 -9.74 0.36 -3.85
C ASP A 113 -9.10 1.36 -2.87
N VAL A 114 -9.95 2.05 -2.09
CA VAL A 114 -9.49 3.01 -1.07
C VAL A 114 -8.76 2.30 0.07
N ALA A 115 -9.30 1.19 0.57
CA ALA A 115 -8.63 0.40 1.60
C ALA A 115 -7.31 -0.18 1.08
N ASN A 116 -7.27 -0.65 -0.17
CA ASN A 116 -6.05 -1.13 -0.80
C ASN A 116 -5.01 0.00 -0.99
N TYR A 117 -5.44 1.20 -1.36
CA TYR A 117 -4.54 2.35 -1.44
C TYR A 117 -3.90 2.66 -0.07
N ALA A 118 -4.68 2.67 1.01
CA ALA A 118 -4.14 2.85 2.36
C ALA A 118 -3.12 1.76 2.71
N ARG A 119 -3.40 0.49 2.37
CA ARG A 119 -2.48 -0.63 2.56
C ARG A 119 -1.14 -0.41 1.85
N GLN A 120 -1.15 0.10 0.62
CA GLN A 120 0.08 0.37 -0.16
C GLN A 120 0.96 1.47 0.47
N LYS A 121 0.39 2.32 1.32
CA LYS A 121 1.11 3.40 2.03
C LYS A 121 1.58 2.98 3.43
N VAL A 122 1.51 1.70 3.78
CA VAL A 122 2.16 1.16 4.99
C VAL A 122 3.67 1.16 4.78
N ASP A 123 4.41 1.83 5.66
CA ASP A 123 5.86 1.93 5.57
C ASP A 123 6.54 0.58 5.86
N ASN A 124 7.59 0.28 5.10
CA ASN A 124 8.37 -0.95 5.26
C ASN A 124 9.07 -1.08 6.61
N ASP A 125 9.45 0.05 7.19
CA ASP A 125 10.22 0.11 8.44
C ASP A 125 9.33 0.28 9.68
N SER A 126 8.00 0.40 9.48
CA SER A 126 7.07 0.59 10.59
C SER A 126 6.77 -0.72 11.27
N LYS A 127 6.75 -0.71 12.61
CA LYS A 127 6.24 -1.82 13.42
C LYS A 127 4.70 -1.95 13.29
N CYS A 128 4.05 -0.93 12.71
CA CYS A 128 2.62 -0.87 12.48
C CYS A 128 2.32 -1.49 11.13
N SER A 129 1.50 -2.53 11.13
CA SER A 129 1.06 -3.22 9.91
C SER A 129 -0.26 -2.68 9.36
N VAL A 130 -0.83 -1.65 9.99
CA VAL A 130 -2.14 -1.08 9.66
C VAL A 130 -2.02 0.39 9.30
N ARG A 131 -2.70 0.79 8.23
CA ARG A 131 -2.83 2.19 7.82
C ARG A 131 -4.29 2.54 7.56
N PHE A 132 -4.76 3.63 8.15
CA PHE A 132 -6.09 4.18 7.88
C PHE A 132 -6.03 5.12 6.69
N TYR A 133 -7.05 5.06 5.83
CA TYR A 133 -7.25 6.06 4.79
C TYR A 133 -7.71 7.37 5.43
N ASP A 134 -7.02 8.45 5.15
CA ASP A 134 -7.26 9.78 5.68
C ASP A 134 -7.43 10.84 4.58
N ASP A 135 -7.73 12.07 4.98
CA ASP A 135 -7.95 13.19 4.06
C ASP A 135 -6.68 13.58 3.29
N GLU A 136 -5.51 13.36 3.87
CA GLU A 136 -4.22 13.61 3.20
C GLU A 136 -4.01 12.60 2.07
N MET A 137 -4.28 11.34 2.34
CA MET A 137 -4.26 10.29 1.32
C MET A 137 -5.27 10.55 0.20
N GLN A 138 -6.47 11.06 0.54
CA GLN A 138 -7.47 11.43 -0.45
C GLN A 138 -6.95 12.53 -1.39
N LYS A 139 -6.38 13.58 -0.85
CA LYS A 139 -5.79 14.67 -1.63
C LYS A 139 -4.66 14.17 -2.53
N ARG A 140 -3.77 13.35 -1.97
CA ARG A 140 -2.64 12.78 -2.71
C ARG A 140 -3.12 11.86 -3.85
N ARG A 141 -4.07 10.97 -3.60
CA ARG A 141 -4.66 10.09 -4.62
C ARG A 141 -5.33 10.87 -5.74
N THR A 142 -6.05 11.96 -5.39
CA THR A 142 -6.67 12.84 -6.37
C THR A 142 -5.62 13.48 -7.26
N LEU A 143 -4.53 13.99 -6.67
CA LEU A 143 -3.41 14.57 -7.42
C LEU A 143 -2.70 13.54 -8.30
N GLU A 144 -2.41 12.35 -7.79
CA GLU A 144 -1.82 11.25 -8.55
C GLU A 144 -2.67 10.91 -9.79
N ASN A 145 -4.00 10.81 -9.62
CA ASN A 145 -4.92 10.56 -10.74
C ASN A 145 -4.96 11.71 -11.76
N GLN A 146 -4.94 12.96 -11.32
CA GLN A 146 -4.86 14.11 -12.21
C GLN A 146 -3.58 14.08 -13.04
N ILE A 147 -2.44 13.84 -12.39
CA ILE A 147 -1.13 13.72 -13.04
C ILE A 147 -1.15 12.63 -14.12
N VAL A 148 -1.65 11.44 -13.80
CA VAL A 148 -1.73 10.32 -14.76
C VAL A 148 -2.62 10.69 -15.97
N ASN A 149 -3.76 11.35 -15.74
CA ASN A 149 -4.65 11.77 -16.80
C ASN A 149 -4.03 12.83 -17.72
N GLU A 150 -3.29 13.78 -17.15
CA GLU A 150 -2.62 14.85 -17.90
C GLU A 150 -1.37 14.36 -18.67
N MET A 151 -0.72 13.30 -18.17
CA MET A 151 0.57 12.82 -18.66
C MET A 151 0.55 12.47 -20.15
N LYS A 152 -0.54 11.87 -20.65
CA LYS A 152 -0.65 11.48 -22.06
C LYS A 152 -0.59 12.70 -22.96
N GLU A 153 -1.38 13.72 -22.67
CA GLU A 153 -1.42 14.97 -23.42
C GLU A 153 -0.09 15.73 -23.29
N ALA A 154 0.49 15.74 -22.10
CA ALA A 154 1.79 16.35 -21.84
C ALA A 154 2.93 15.73 -22.68
N ILE A 155 2.88 14.41 -22.94
CA ILE A 155 3.83 13.74 -23.84
C ILE A 155 3.62 14.21 -25.30
N GLU A 156 2.38 14.25 -25.76
CA GLU A 156 2.03 14.67 -27.11
C GLU A 156 2.42 16.14 -27.35
N GLN A 157 2.30 16.99 -26.35
CA GLN A 157 2.65 18.42 -26.38
C GLN A 157 4.13 18.70 -26.10
N HIS A 158 4.96 17.65 -25.93
CA HIS A 158 6.38 17.80 -25.62
C HIS A 158 6.70 18.63 -24.36
N GLN A 159 5.85 18.53 -23.33
CA GLN A 159 6.04 19.24 -22.06
C GLN A 159 7.14 18.63 -21.19
N PHE A 160 7.59 17.40 -21.48
CA PHE A 160 8.70 16.78 -20.79
C PHE A 160 10.03 17.25 -21.37
N LYS A 161 10.88 17.87 -20.53
CA LYS A 161 12.19 18.40 -20.90
C LYS A 161 13.29 17.66 -20.13
N VAL A 162 14.47 17.60 -20.72
CA VAL A 162 15.66 17.05 -20.08
C VAL A 162 16.54 18.22 -19.65
N TYR A 163 16.77 18.31 -18.36
CA TYR A 163 17.72 19.25 -17.77
C TYR A 163 19.02 18.51 -17.46
N PHE A 164 20.15 19.20 -17.62
CA PHE A 164 21.45 18.63 -17.34
C PHE A 164 22.06 19.29 -16.13
N GLN A 165 22.31 18.52 -15.06
CA GLN A 165 23.05 18.98 -13.90
C GLN A 165 24.53 18.63 -14.06
N PRO A 166 25.44 19.60 -14.20
CA PRO A 166 26.85 19.33 -14.46
C PRO A 166 27.52 18.70 -13.21
N LYS A 167 28.36 17.69 -13.47
CA LYS A 167 29.25 17.09 -12.46
C LYS A 167 30.62 17.73 -12.62
N TYR A 168 31.07 18.43 -11.59
CA TYR A 168 32.31 19.19 -11.57
C TYR A 168 33.40 18.49 -10.76
N SER A 169 34.58 18.30 -11.36
CA SER A 169 35.74 17.75 -10.65
C SER A 169 36.45 18.84 -9.91
N ILE A 170 36.46 18.77 -8.58
CA ILE A 170 37.19 19.72 -7.71
C ILE A 170 38.70 19.60 -7.95
N LYS A 171 39.22 18.39 -8.24
CA LYS A 171 40.63 18.11 -8.47
C LYS A 171 41.14 18.76 -9.76
N ASN A 172 40.41 18.58 -10.85
CA ASN A 172 40.83 19.01 -12.19
C ASN A 172 40.24 20.39 -12.55
N ARG A 173 39.28 20.89 -11.76
CA ARG A 173 38.55 22.15 -11.99
C ARG A 173 37.84 22.21 -13.35
N GLU A 174 37.27 21.11 -13.76
CA GLU A 174 36.56 20.97 -15.05
C GLU A 174 35.25 20.19 -14.91
N ILE A 175 34.34 20.33 -15.87
CA ILE A 175 33.12 19.51 -15.95
C ILE A 175 33.52 18.15 -16.49
N THR A 176 33.22 17.09 -15.73
CA THR A 176 33.55 15.69 -16.07
C THR A 176 32.34 14.91 -16.61
N GLY A 177 31.16 15.50 -16.56
CA GLY A 177 29.94 14.89 -17.03
C GLY A 177 28.70 15.68 -16.60
N ALA A 178 27.53 15.15 -16.88
CA ALA A 178 26.27 15.72 -16.42
C ALA A 178 25.28 14.59 -16.06
N GLU A 179 24.38 14.88 -15.17
CA GLU A 179 23.21 14.04 -14.88
C GLU A 179 22.02 14.57 -15.65
N ALA A 180 21.35 13.68 -16.40
CA ALA A 180 20.14 14.02 -17.13
C ALA A 180 18.93 13.85 -16.21
N LEU A 181 18.24 14.95 -15.98
CA LEU A 181 17.09 15.02 -15.06
C LEU A 181 15.86 15.44 -15.84
N ILE A 182 14.85 14.59 -15.88
CA ILE A 182 13.58 14.94 -16.49
C ILE A 182 12.84 15.99 -15.67
N ARG A 183 12.17 16.92 -16.36
CA ARG A 183 11.26 17.92 -15.78
C ARG A 183 10.00 17.98 -16.63
N TRP A 184 8.86 18.14 -15.98
CA TRP A 184 7.60 18.38 -16.66
C TRP A 184 7.27 19.88 -16.58
N GLU A 185 7.39 20.58 -17.71
CA GLU A 185 7.04 22.00 -17.86
C GLU A 185 5.60 22.10 -18.34
N ARG A 186 4.69 22.43 -17.42
CA ARG A 186 3.27 22.63 -17.73
C ARG A 186 3.03 23.93 -18.47
N GLU A 187 1.93 24.02 -19.20
CA GLU A 187 1.53 25.24 -19.93
C GLU A 187 1.36 26.48 -19.03
N ASN A 188 0.99 26.28 -17.77
CA ASN A 188 0.89 27.35 -16.78
C ASN A 188 2.27 27.86 -16.28
N GLY A 189 3.36 27.30 -16.76
CA GLY A 189 4.73 27.65 -16.35
C GLY A 189 5.22 26.90 -15.09
N GLU A 190 4.43 26.01 -14.52
CA GLU A 190 4.85 25.17 -13.41
C GLU A 190 5.83 24.10 -13.88
N VAL A 191 6.92 23.90 -13.17
CA VAL A 191 7.93 22.87 -13.43
C VAL A 191 7.89 21.82 -12.33
N LEU A 192 7.45 20.63 -12.69
CA LEU A 192 7.37 19.49 -11.77
C LEU A 192 8.67 18.67 -11.78
N SER A 193 9.10 18.24 -10.59
CA SER A 193 10.20 17.28 -10.43
C SER A 193 9.72 15.83 -10.63
N PRO A 194 10.64 14.88 -10.92
CA PRO A 194 10.29 13.46 -11.09
C PRO A 194 9.46 12.88 -9.95
N ASP A 195 9.78 13.21 -8.72
CA ASP A 195 9.08 12.72 -7.51
C ASP A 195 7.58 13.08 -7.48
N SER A 196 7.17 14.05 -8.30
CA SER A 196 5.78 14.49 -8.38
C SER A 196 4.94 13.70 -9.38
N PHE A 197 5.56 13.02 -10.36
CA PHE A 197 4.85 12.34 -11.44
C PHE A 197 5.38 10.94 -11.79
N ILE A 198 6.50 10.51 -11.20
CA ILE A 198 6.99 9.13 -11.28
C ILE A 198 6.56 8.44 -9.97
N PRO A 199 5.76 7.34 -10.03
CA PRO A 199 5.28 6.62 -8.85
C PRO A 199 6.40 5.88 -8.12
#